data_1d1d68bb5d7d1ee6581abef17eccb5d0
#
_entry.id   1d1d68bb5d7d1ee6581abef17eccb5d0
#
_cell.length_a   1.000
_cell.length_b   1.000
_cell.length_c   1.000
_cell.angle_alpha   90.00
_cell.angle_beta   90.00
_cell.angle_gamma   90.00
#
_symmetry.space_group_name_H-M   'P 1'
#
loop_
_entity.id
_entity.type
_entity.pdbx_description
1 polymer ?
#
loop_
_entity_poly.entity_id
_entity_poly.type
_entity_poly.pdbx_seq_one_letter_code
_entity_poly.pdbx_strand_id
1 'polypeptide(L)'
;MWPYLGTFIMFKFVKVFLLALLVLVIAACSSVKLDGSNSVASVNANSSSAYDPVSDQKSSVYGKRSIYFMFNSYTIDPKYAPIISAHAQYLKTFQRQKAAIIIQGNTDDRGTAEYNLALGQKRSQAVKQALVAQGVSESQVEAVSFGKEKPVNPAQTEEAYEQNRRADIVYH
;
A
#
# COMPACT_ATOMS: atom_id res chain seq x y z
N MET A 1 51.76 28.40 28.85
CA MET A 1 50.51 27.86 29.42
C MET A 1 49.77 27.13 28.28
N TRP A 2 49.93 25.83 28.16
CA TRP A 2 49.42 25.05 27.03
C TRP A 2 48.26 24.16 27.46
N PRO A 3 47.05 24.31 26.89
CA PRO A 3 45.91 23.45 27.21
C PRO A 3 45.56 22.44 26.09
N TYR A 4 46.46 22.06 25.18
CA TYR A 4 46.08 21.18 24.04
C TYR A 4 46.59 19.75 24.12
N LEU A 5 47.20 19.30 25.23
CA LEU A 5 47.73 17.93 25.31
C LEU A 5 46.72 16.86 25.68
N GLY A 6 45.51 17.19 26.16
CA GLY A 6 44.50 16.25 26.63
C GLY A 6 43.60 15.66 25.52
N THR A 7 43.38 16.41 24.45
CA THR A 7 42.43 15.99 23.40
C THR A 7 43.00 14.98 22.43
N PHE A 8 44.31 14.92 22.23
CA PHE A 8 44.96 13.99 21.30
C PHE A 8 45.02 12.55 21.84
N ILE A 9 45.04 12.37 23.13
CA ILE A 9 45.10 11.03 23.76
C ILE A 9 43.71 10.37 23.75
N MET A 10 42.64 11.12 23.93
CA MET A 10 41.27 10.61 23.94
C MET A 10 40.83 10.09 22.54
N PHE A 11 41.29 10.73 21.46
CA PHE A 11 40.97 10.29 20.11
C PHE A 11 41.63 8.97 19.68
N LYS A 12 42.81 8.65 20.24
CA LYS A 12 43.48 7.37 19.96
C LYS A 12 42.79 6.20 20.65
N PHE A 13 42.28 6.36 21.86
CA PHE A 13 41.58 5.30 22.59
C PHE A 13 40.20 5.00 22.00
N VAL A 14 39.47 6.02 21.48
CA VAL A 14 38.19 5.84 20.81
C VAL A 14 38.33 5.04 19.49
N LYS A 15 39.39 5.28 18.70
CA LYS A 15 39.66 4.49 17.47
C LYS A 15 40.04 3.03 17.76
N VAL A 16 40.78 2.77 18.80
CA VAL A 16 41.18 1.38 19.17
C VAL A 16 39.97 0.62 19.72
N PHE A 17 39.06 1.27 20.46
CA PHE A 17 37.84 0.66 20.99
C PHE A 17 36.83 0.35 19.89
N LEU A 18 36.70 1.20 18.86
CA LEU A 18 35.85 0.96 17.68
C LEU A 18 36.33 -0.18 16.78
N LEU A 19 37.65 -0.36 16.68
CA LEU A 19 38.24 -1.48 15.92
C LEU A 19 38.13 -2.82 16.66
N ALA A 20 38.13 -2.83 17.99
CA ALA A 20 37.96 -4.04 18.79
C ALA A 20 36.50 -4.55 18.78
N LEU A 21 35.50 -3.64 18.59
CA LEU A 21 34.09 -4.03 18.52
C LEU A 21 33.68 -4.63 17.16
N LEU A 22 34.48 -4.40 16.10
CA LEU A 22 34.18 -4.88 14.75
C LEU A 22 34.61 -6.34 14.50
N VAL A 23 35.40 -6.94 15.40
CA VAL A 23 35.93 -8.32 15.23
C VAL A 23 35.05 -9.39 15.90
N LEU A 24 34.01 -9.00 16.66
CA LEU A 24 33.23 -9.94 17.48
C LEU A 24 31.89 -10.38 16.85
N VAL A 25 31.63 -10.06 15.55
CA VAL A 25 30.35 -10.38 14.88
C VAL A 25 30.47 -11.53 13.85
N ILE A 26 31.63 -12.20 13.72
CA ILE A 26 31.80 -13.26 12.70
C ILE A 26 31.97 -14.66 13.35
N ALA A 27 31.15 -15.04 14.32
CA ALA A 27 31.15 -16.41 14.81
C ALA A 27 29.76 -16.85 15.27
N ALA A 28 28.78 -16.88 14.35
CA ALA A 28 27.54 -17.62 14.54
C ALA A 28 27.04 -18.22 13.20
N CYS A 29 27.90 -19.01 12.55
CA CYS A 29 27.42 -20.02 11.60
C CYS A 29 27.30 -21.34 12.35
N SER A 30 26.16 -21.62 12.98
CA SER A 30 25.82 -22.95 13.42
C SER A 30 25.27 -23.73 12.23
N SER A 31 26.05 -24.74 11.80
CA SER A 31 25.65 -25.75 10.85
C SER A 31 24.44 -26.53 11.35
N VAL A 32 23.30 -26.41 10.68
CA VAL A 32 22.14 -27.27 10.87
C VAL A 32 22.44 -28.60 10.17
N LYS A 33 22.59 -29.69 10.94
CA LYS A 33 22.56 -31.07 10.42
C LYS A 33 21.14 -31.37 9.94
N LEU A 34 21.03 -31.68 8.63
CA LEU A 34 19.83 -32.34 8.09
C LEU A 34 19.88 -33.82 8.54
N ASP A 35 19.05 -34.15 9.49
CA ASP A 35 18.73 -35.55 9.76
C ASP A 35 17.38 -35.85 9.08
N GLY A 36 17.39 -36.85 8.22
CA GLY A 36 16.26 -37.20 7.41
C GLY A 36 15.20 -37.98 8.18
N SER A 37 14.07 -37.35 8.42
CA SER A 37 12.80 -38.04 8.55
C SER A 37 11.66 -37.15 8.11
N ASN A 38 10.87 -37.65 7.17
CA ASN A 38 9.68 -37.04 6.62
C ASN A 38 8.67 -36.62 7.69
N SER A 39 8.64 -35.37 8.04
CA SER A 39 7.41 -34.69 8.40
C SER A 39 7.44 -33.34 7.73
N VAL A 40 6.68 -33.20 6.63
CA VAL A 40 6.31 -31.89 6.09
C VAL A 40 5.52 -31.18 7.20
N ALA A 41 6.25 -30.50 8.10
CA ALA A 41 5.64 -29.45 8.89
C ALA A 41 5.19 -28.41 7.84
N SER A 42 3.88 -28.41 7.55
CA SER A 42 3.27 -27.28 6.88
C SER A 42 3.62 -26.08 7.74
N VAL A 43 4.59 -25.29 7.28
CA VAL A 43 4.75 -23.91 7.76
C VAL A 43 3.44 -23.24 7.40
N ASN A 44 2.56 -23.24 8.37
CA ASN A 44 1.39 -22.39 8.39
C ASN A 44 1.99 -20.98 8.44
N ALA A 45 2.34 -20.45 7.25
CA ALA A 45 2.53 -19.04 7.07
C ALA A 45 1.17 -18.44 7.43
N ASN A 46 1.05 -18.06 8.69
CA ASN A 46 -0.02 -17.25 9.21
C ASN A 46 0.17 -15.86 8.59
N SER A 47 0.03 -15.77 7.26
CA SER A 47 -0.34 -14.54 6.62
C SER A 47 -1.70 -14.24 7.22
N SER A 48 -1.73 -13.37 8.21
CA SER A 48 -2.94 -12.69 8.62
C SER A 48 -3.45 -11.99 7.35
N SER A 49 -4.28 -12.68 6.59
CA SER A 49 -5.02 -12.10 5.49
C SER A 49 -5.78 -10.93 6.11
N ALA A 50 -5.34 -9.71 5.79
CA ALA A 50 -5.98 -8.52 6.30
C ALA A 50 -7.48 -8.62 5.95
N TYR A 51 -8.33 -8.41 6.95
CA TYR A 51 -9.79 -8.51 6.75
C TYR A 51 -10.22 -7.50 5.68
N ASP A 52 -10.73 -8.00 4.57
CA ASP A 52 -11.25 -7.18 3.49
C ASP A 52 -12.79 -7.10 3.55
N PRO A 53 -13.33 -5.98 4.03
CA PRO A 53 -14.77 -5.81 4.21
C PRO A 53 -15.54 -5.79 2.89
N VAL A 54 -14.91 -5.55 1.76
CA VAL A 54 -15.55 -5.57 0.45
C VAL A 54 -15.90 -7.00 0.01
N SER A 55 -15.18 -7.99 0.55
CA SER A 55 -15.42 -9.42 0.30
C SER A 55 -16.36 -10.07 1.33
N ASP A 56 -16.67 -9.38 2.44
CA ASP A 56 -17.55 -9.89 3.49
C ASP A 56 -19.02 -9.50 3.22
N GLN A 57 -19.88 -10.50 2.96
CA GLN A 57 -21.31 -10.30 2.69
C GLN A 57 -22.08 -9.58 3.82
N LYS A 58 -21.58 -9.60 5.05
CA LYS A 58 -22.17 -8.90 6.19
C LYS A 58 -21.75 -7.45 6.28
N SER A 59 -20.80 -7.03 5.47
CA SER A 59 -20.29 -5.67 5.49
C SER A 59 -21.18 -4.72 4.67
N SER A 60 -21.37 -3.49 5.15
CA SER A 60 -22.09 -2.44 4.43
C SER A 60 -21.43 -2.01 3.12
N VAL A 61 -20.15 -2.38 2.94
CA VAL A 61 -19.37 -2.10 1.73
C VAL A 61 -19.18 -3.32 0.82
N TYR A 62 -19.87 -4.44 1.10
CA TYR A 62 -19.78 -5.65 0.29
C TYR A 62 -20.00 -5.37 -1.21
N GLY A 63 -19.11 -5.86 -2.05
CA GLY A 63 -19.17 -5.72 -3.51
C GLY A 63 -18.90 -4.30 -4.05
N LYS A 64 -18.64 -3.30 -3.20
CA LYS A 64 -18.51 -1.89 -3.58
C LYS A 64 -17.04 -1.47 -3.71
N ARG A 65 -16.23 -2.21 -4.46
CA ARG A 65 -14.78 -1.97 -4.54
C ARG A 65 -14.39 -0.83 -5.47
N SER A 66 -15.02 -0.75 -6.65
CA SER A 66 -14.48 0.01 -7.77
C SER A 66 -15.37 1.19 -8.17
N ILE A 67 -14.74 2.31 -8.51
CA ILE A 67 -15.34 3.50 -9.09
C ILE A 67 -14.78 3.64 -10.49
N TYR A 68 -15.65 3.66 -11.51
CA TYR A 68 -15.25 3.70 -12.92
C TYR A 68 -15.32 5.12 -13.48
N PHE A 69 -14.48 5.37 -14.49
CA PHE A 69 -14.31 6.68 -15.09
C PHE A 69 -14.51 6.65 -16.60
N MET A 70 -15.00 7.75 -17.14
CA MET A 70 -15.05 7.97 -18.56
C MET A 70 -13.64 8.05 -19.16
N PHE A 71 -13.55 7.84 -20.47
CA PHE A 71 -12.28 8.01 -21.20
C PHE A 71 -11.67 9.39 -20.92
N ASN A 72 -10.38 9.42 -20.67
CA ASN A 72 -9.61 10.64 -20.40
C ASN A 72 -10.17 11.52 -19.28
N SER A 73 -10.92 10.94 -18.33
CA SER A 73 -11.54 11.65 -17.21
C SER A 73 -11.09 11.09 -15.86
N TYR A 74 -11.06 11.97 -14.86
CA TYR A 74 -10.92 11.68 -13.43
C TYR A 74 -12.09 12.23 -12.61
N THR A 75 -13.14 12.72 -13.28
CA THR A 75 -14.38 13.18 -12.63
C THR A 75 -15.19 11.99 -12.19
N ILE A 76 -15.59 11.96 -10.92
CA ILE A 76 -16.44 10.92 -10.35
C ILE A 76 -17.87 11.15 -10.83
N ASP A 77 -18.48 10.14 -11.45
CA ASP A 77 -19.89 10.16 -11.82
C ASP A 77 -20.76 10.15 -10.54
N PRO A 78 -21.78 11.01 -10.42
CA PRO A 78 -22.68 11.06 -9.27
C PRO A 78 -23.29 9.71 -8.87
N LYS A 79 -23.47 8.78 -9.79
CA LYS A 79 -23.96 7.42 -9.51
C LYS A 79 -23.10 6.65 -8.49
N TYR A 80 -21.83 7.03 -8.30
CA TYR A 80 -20.92 6.42 -7.34
C TYR A 80 -20.99 7.08 -5.94
N ALA A 81 -21.75 8.16 -5.76
CA ALA A 81 -21.90 8.80 -4.46
C ALA A 81 -22.37 7.82 -3.34
N PRO A 82 -23.31 6.88 -3.58
CA PRO A 82 -23.70 5.89 -2.58
C PRO A 82 -22.55 4.95 -2.18
N ILE A 83 -21.66 4.58 -3.12
CA ILE A 83 -20.49 3.73 -2.84
C ILE A 83 -19.53 4.50 -1.94
N ILE A 84 -19.17 5.73 -2.29
CA ILE A 84 -18.27 6.59 -1.51
C ILE A 84 -18.83 6.81 -0.12
N SER A 85 -20.15 7.07 -0.02
CA SER A 85 -20.85 7.29 1.26
C SER A 85 -20.79 6.04 2.16
N ALA A 86 -20.98 4.85 1.59
CA ALA A 86 -20.91 3.60 2.34
C ALA A 86 -19.50 3.38 2.92
N HIS A 87 -18.44 3.61 2.13
CA HIS A 87 -17.05 3.52 2.60
C HIS A 87 -16.73 4.59 3.65
N ALA A 88 -17.18 5.83 3.45
CA ALA A 88 -16.98 6.90 4.42
C ALA A 88 -17.64 6.57 5.77
N GLN A 89 -18.87 6.06 5.77
CA GLN A 89 -19.55 5.62 6.99
C GLN A 89 -18.81 4.45 7.65
N TYR A 90 -18.40 3.46 6.87
CA TYR A 90 -17.66 2.30 7.38
C TYR A 90 -16.35 2.71 8.06
N LEU A 91 -15.56 3.60 7.44
CA LEU A 91 -14.27 4.06 7.97
C LEU A 91 -14.43 4.96 9.22
N LYS A 92 -15.52 5.68 9.35
CA LYS A 92 -15.81 6.56 10.51
C LYS A 92 -16.31 5.82 11.74
N THR A 93 -16.71 4.55 11.65
CA THR A 93 -17.17 3.83 12.85
C THR A 93 -16.01 3.70 13.84
N PHE A 94 -16.33 3.76 15.15
CA PHE A 94 -15.31 3.73 16.21
C PHE A 94 -14.32 2.56 16.07
N GLN A 95 -14.82 1.38 15.71
CA GLN A 95 -14.00 0.18 15.52
C GLN A 95 -13.08 0.25 14.29
N ARG A 96 -13.41 1.09 13.31
CA ARG A 96 -12.71 1.21 12.02
C ARG A 96 -11.86 2.46 11.89
N GLN A 97 -11.83 3.35 12.88
CA GLN A 97 -11.04 4.60 12.83
C GLN A 97 -9.54 4.38 12.63
N LYS A 98 -9.04 3.19 12.98
CA LYS A 98 -7.64 2.80 12.73
C LYS A 98 -7.45 2.06 11.40
N ALA A 99 -8.52 1.70 10.70
CA ALA A 99 -8.41 1.05 9.40
C ALA A 99 -7.84 2.04 8.38
N ALA A 100 -6.88 1.58 7.62
CA ALA A 100 -6.31 2.32 6.50
C ALA A 100 -6.76 1.69 5.18
N ILE A 101 -6.90 2.52 4.16
CA ILE A 101 -7.22 2.09 2.80
C ILE A 101 -6.24 2.70 1.80
N ILE A 102 -6.01 1.96 0.73
CA ILE A 102 -5.32 2.47 -0.46
C ILE A 102 -6.35 2.61 -1.59
N ILE A 103 -6.39 3.78 -2.20
CA ILE A 103 -7.13 4.00 -3.45
C ILE A 103 -6.18 3.78 -4.61
N GLN A 104 -6.40 2.73 -5.38
CA GLN A 104 -5.55 2.34 -6.51
C GLN A 104 -6.15 2.87 -7.82
N GLY A 105 -5.54 3.89 -8.41
CA GLY A 105 -5.98 4.47 -9.68
C GLY A 105 -5.41 3.73 -10.87
N ASN A 106 -6.30 3.31 -11.79
CA ASN A 106 -5.98 2.54 -12.98
C ASN A 106 -6.53 3.21 -14.24
N THR A 107 -5.93 2.91 -15.39
CA THR A 107 -6.33 3.40 -16.70
C THR A 107 -6.49 2.24 -17.67
N ASP A 108 -7.03 2.51 -18.86
CA ASP A 108 -6.87 1.62 -20.01
C ASP A 108 -5.42 1.71 -20.55
N ASP A 109 -5.07 0.89 -21.53
CA ASP A 109 -3.70 0.75 -22.05
C ASP A 109 -3.30 1.81 -23.08
N ARG A 110 -4.25 2.65 -23.54
CA ARG A 110 -4.01 3.69 -24.55
C ARG A 110 -3.19 4.84 -23.97
N GLY A 111 -2.22 5.31 -24.76
CA GLY A 111 -1.31 6.40 -24.37
C GLY A 111 -0.01 5.95 -23.73
N THR A 112 0.82 6.92 -23.32
CA THR A 112 2.13 6.64 -22.71
C THR A 112 1.99 6.18 -21.25
N ALA A 113 3.03 5.53 -20.73
CA ALA A 113 3.05 5.07 -19.33
C ALA A 113 2.98 6.28 -18.37
N GLU A 114 3.72 7.35 -18.66
CA GLU A 114 3.78 8.55 -17.83
C GLU A 114 2.42 9.26 -17.77
N TYR A 115 1.76 9.39 -18.94
CA TYR A 115 0.42 9.96 -19.01
C TYR A 115 -0.58 9.14 -18.17
N ASN A 116 -0.57 7.82 -18.33
CA ASN A 116 -1.47 6.92 -17.62
C ASN A 116 -1.19 6.90 -16.11
N LEU A 117 0.09 6.98 -15.71
CA LEU A 117 0.45 7.11 -14.30
C LEU A 117 -0.13 8.40 -13.70
N ALA A 118 0.00 9.52 -14.41
CA ALA A 118 -0.56 10.80 -13.97
C ALA A 118 -2.10 10.79 -13.93
N LEU A 119 -2.77 10.19 -14.93
CA LEU A 119 -4.23 10.08 -14.96
C LEU A 119 -4.76 9.15 -13.86
N GLY A 120 -4.11 8.00 -13.63
CA GLY A 120 -4.44 7.11 -12.53
C GLY A 120 -4.29 7.81 -11.17
N GLN A 121 -3.24 8.63 -10.99
CA GLN A 121 -3.06 9.41 -9.76
C GLN A 121 -4.18 10.44 -9.56
N LYS A 122 -4.62 11.14 -10.60
CA LYS A 122 -5.77 12.05 -10.51
C LYS A 122 -7.06 11.33 -10.12
N ARG A 123 -7.30 10.12 -10.63
CA ARG A 123 -8.46 9.29 -10.27
C ARG A 123 -8.44 8.86 -8.81
N SER A 124 -7.32 8.32 -8.34
CA SER A 124 -7.18 7.92 -6.93
C SER A 124 -7.32 9.11 -5.99
N GLN A 125 -6.74 10.27 -6.32
CA GLN A 125 -6.89 11.50 -5.56
C GLN A 125 -8.32 12.03 -5.53
N ALA A 126 -9.06 11.96 -6.64
CA ALA A 126 -10.46 12.36 -6.67
C ALA A 126 -11.32 11.55 -5.70
N VAL A 127 -11.11 10.23 -5.64
CA VAL A 127 -11.82 9.36 -4.67
C VAL A 127 -11.38 9.64 -3.24
N LYS A 128 -10.07 9.82 -2.98
CA LYS A 128 -9.56 10.23 -1.67
C LYS A 128 -10.22 11.52 -1.21
N GLN A 129 -10.24 12.56 -2.04
CA GLN A 129 -10.85 13.84 -1.71
C GLN A 129 -12.35 13.71 -1.41
N ALA A 130 -13.07 12.88 -2.17
CA ALA A 130 -14.49 12.63 -1.93
C ALA A 130 -14.76 11.92 -0.58
N LEU A 131 -13.89 11.00 -0.15
CA LEU A 131 -13.97 10.36 1.17
C LEU A 131 -13.66 11.34 2.30
N VAL A 132 -12.58 12.14 2.16
CA VAL A 132 -12.19 13.16 3.13
C VAL A 132 -13.28 14.23 3.29
N ALA A 133 -13.89 14.67 2.19
CA ALA A 133 -15.04 15.60 2.22
C ALA A 133 -16.25 15.05 3.00
N GLN A 134 -16.37 13.72 3.12
CA GLN A 134 -17.39 13.06 3.94
C GLN A 134 -16.92 12.75 5.38
N GLY A 135 -15.76 13.30 5.79
CA GLY A 135 -15.26 13.23 7.17
C GLY A 135 -14.40 12.02 7.50
N VAL A 136 -13.88 11.31 6.49
CA VAL A 136 -12.81 10.32 6.69
C VAL A 136 -11.50 11.06 6.95
N SER A 137 -10.70 10.59 7.92
CA SER A 137 -9.39 11.19 8.19
C SER A 137 -8.47 11.01 6.99
N GLU A 138 -7.77 12.07 6.61
CA GLU A 138 -6.81 12.02 5.51
C GLU A 138 -5.70 10.98 5.74
N SER A 139 -5.30 10.75 6.98
CA SER A 139 -4.31 9.76 7.38
C SER A 139 -4.76 8.31 7.20
N GLN A 140 -6.06 8.06 7.03
CA GLN A 140 -6.60 6.74 6.75
C GLN A 140 -6.61 6.39 5.26
N VAL A 141 -6.35 7.35 4.36
CA VAL A 141 -6.53 7.17 2.92
C VAL A 141 -5.25 7.50 2.17
N GLU A 142 -4.63 6.49 1.61
CA GLU A 142 -3.54 6.64 0.66
C GLU A 142 -4.08 6.62 -0.78
N ALA A 143 -3.50 7.43 -1.68
CA ALA A 143 -3.85 7.46 -3.09
C ALA A 143 -2.62 7.11 -3.92
N VAL A 144 -2.68 6.01 -4.67
CA VAL A 144 -1.59 5.53 -5.52
C VAL A 144 -2.09 5.30 -6.95
N SER A 145 -1.19 5.38 -7.90
CA SER A 145 -1.47 5.07 -9.30
C SER A 145 -0.71 3.83 -9.75
N PHE A 146 -1.41 2.97 -10.45
CA PHE A 146 -0.82 1.88 -11.24
C PHE A 146 -0.85 2.19 -12.74
N GLY A 147 -1.39 3.36 -13.15
CA GLY A 147 -1.53 3.67 -14.56
C GLY A 147 -2.20 2.52 -15.30
N LYS A 148 -1.55 2.02 -16.35
CA LYS A 148 -2.03 0.90 -17.17
C LYS A 148 -1.46 -0.47 -16.78
N GLU A 149 -0.69 -0.56 -15.70
CA GLU A 149 0.09 -1.76 -15.35
C GLU A 149 -0.73 -2.85 -14.63
N LYS A 150 -1.98 -2.55 -14.22
CA LYS A 150 -2.87 -3.50 -13.55
C LYS A 150 -4.23 -3.63 -14.25
N PRO A 151 -4.27 -4.11 -15.51
CA PRO A 151 -5.53 -4.34 -16.19
C PRO A 151 -6.30 -5.48 -15.51
N VAL A 152 -7.63 -5.31 -15.36
CA VAL A 152 -8.53 -6.41 -14.97
C VAL A 152 -9.02 -7.18 -16.19
N ASN A 153 -9.00 -6.55 -17.36
CA ASN A 153 -9.29 -7.17 -18.64
C ASN A 153 -8.21 -6.75 -19.64
N PRO A 154 -7.35 -7.69 -20.10
CA PRO A 154 -6.26 -7.40 -21.02
C PRO A 154 -6.68 -7.25 -22.49
N ALA A 155 -7.95 -7.43 -22.82
CA ALA A 155 -8.43 -7.28 -24.19
C ALA A 155 -8.36 -5.81 -24.64
N GLN A 156 -8.14 -5.63 -25.93
CA GLN A 156 -8.08 -4.29 -26.56
C GLN A 156 -9.43 -3.93 -27.19
N THR A 157 -10.49 -3.97 -26.39
CA THR A 157 -11.85 -3.59 -26.77
C THR A 157 -12.37 -2.47 -25.88
N GLU A 158 -13.38 -1.73 -26.33
CA GLU A 158 -13.92 -0.63 -25.50
C GLU A 158 -14.50 -1.15 -24.18
N GLU A 159 -15.12 -2.33 -24.20
CA GLU A 159 -15.65 -2.97 -22.99
C GLU A 159 -14.54 -3.29 -21.98
N ALA A 160 -13.37 -3.75 -22.45
CA ALA A 160 -12.22 -3.99 -21.61
C ALA A 160 -11.63 -2.67 -21.08
N TYR A 161 -11.56 -1.66 -21.94
CA TYR A 161 -11.09 -0.33 -21.53
C TYR A 161 -11.98 0.30 -20.45
N GLU A 162 -13.29 0.17 -20.57
CA GLU A 162 -14.24 0.62 -19.55
C GLU A 162 -14.00 -0.05 -18.18
N GLN A 163 -13.72 -1.36 -18.17
CA GLN A 163 -13.40 -2.09 -16.94
C GLN A 163 -12.04 -1.68 -16.34
N ASN A 164 -11.10 -1.27 -17.17
CA ASN A 164 -9.76 -0.87 -16.73
C ASN A 164 -9.73 0.58 -16.20
N ARG A 165 -10.59 1.48 -16.70
CA ARG A 165 -10.68 2.88 -16.25
C ARG A 165 -11.34 2.99 -14.88
N ARG A 166 -10.62 2.65 -13.80
CA ARG A 166 -11.21 2.55 -12.46
C ARG A 166 -10.28 3.06 -11.35
N ALA A 167 -10.86 3.31 -10.19
CA ALA A 167 -10.15 3.41 -8.93
C ALA A 167 -10.72 2.37 -7.96
N ASP A 168 -9.83 1.53 -7.41
CA ASP A 168 -10.19 0.47 -6.48
C ASP A 168 -9.93 0.90 -5.04
N ILE A 169 -10.87 0.62 -4.14
CA ILE A 169 -10.76 0.85 -2.70
C ILE A 169 -10.28 -0.46 -2.06
N VAL A 170 -9.08 -0.46 -1.51
CA VAL A 170 -8.42 -1.63 -0.93
C VAL A 170 -8.16 -1.41 0.55
N TYR A 171 -8.64 -2.32 1.40
CA TYR A 171 -8.42 -2.32 2.84
C TYR A 171 -7.19 -3.14 3.22
N HIS A 172 -6.44 -2.71 4.28
CA HIS A 172 -5.30 -3.43 4.86
C HIS A 172 -5.13 -3.12 6.35
#